data_43225b8cd97f554b33c6d9aa693efb3e
#
_entry.id   43225b8cd97f554b33c6d9aa693efb3e
#
_cell.length_a   1.000
_cell.length_b   1.000
_cell.length_c   1.000
_cell.angle_alpha   90.00
_cell.angle_beta   90.00
_cell.angle_gamma   90.00
#
_symmetry.space_group_name_H-M   'P 1'
#
loop_
_entity.id
_entity.type
_entity.pdbx_description
1 polymer ?
#
loop_
_entity_poly.entity_id
_entity_poly.type
_entity_poly.pdbx_seq_one_letter_code
_entity_poly.pdbx_strand_id
1 'polypeptide(L)'
;MTKKDIIEEIRKAVEVLRKGGVILYPTDTIWGLGCDASNADAVARIYEIKQRPDSKSLVLLASDLDMVARNVKAIPNIAIDLVEVNDKPMTIIYPDALCDGYHLAENVVA
;
A
#
# COMPACT_ATOMS: atom_id res chain seq x y z
N MET A 1 -16.87 -19.50 2.74
CA MET A 1 -15.50 -19.59 2.16
C MET A 1 -14.57 -20.23 3.18
N THR A 2 -13.85 -21.28 2.80
CA THR A 2 -12.93 -21.95 3.68
C THR A 2 -11.61 -21.20 3.78
N LYS A 3 -10.80 -21.53 4.80
CA LYS A 3 -9.46 -20.95 4.95
C LYS A 3 -8.57 -21.24 3.73
N LYS A 4 -8.71 -22.42 3.14
CA LYS A 4 -7.98 -22.81 1.93
C LYS A 4 -8.38 -21.94 0.74
N ASP A 5 -9.65 -21.62 0.59
CA ASP A 5 -10.14 -20.76 -0.49
C ASP A 5 -9.61 -19.33 -0.35
N ILE A 6 -9.54 -18.81 0.87
CA ILE A 6 -9.00 -17.49 1.16
C ILE A 6 -7.51 -17.43 0.78
N ILE A 7 -6.74 -18.45 1.14
CA ILE A 7 -5.31 -18.53 0.81
C ILE A 7 -5.11 -18.55 -0.71
N GLU A 8 -5.94 -19.30 -1.43
CA GLU A 8 -5.86 -19.38 -2.88
C GLU A 8 -6.16 -18.03 -3.55
N GLU A 9 -7.18 -17.31 -3.06
CA GLU A 9 -7.52 -15.98 -3.57
C GLU A 9 -6.39 -14.97 -3.30
N ILE A 10 -5.77 -15.04 -2.13
CA ILE A 10 -4.61 -14.20 -1.79
C ILE A 10 -3.44 -14.49 -2.72
N ARG A 11 -3.17 -15.77 -3.01
CA ARG A 11 -2.11 -16.17 -3.92
C ARG A 11 -2.30 -15.59 -5.31
N LYS A 12 -3.53 -15.65 -5.84
CA LYS A 12 -3.87 -15.07 -7.13
C LYS A 12 -3.67 -13.56 -7.15
N ALA A 13 -4.10 -12.89 -6.08
CA ALA A 13 -3.92 -11.43 -5.95
C ALA A 13 -2.43 -11.05 -5.95
N VAL A 14 -1.60 -11.77 -5.21
CA VAL A 14 -0.16 -11.53 -5.16
C VAL A 14 0.47 -11.71 -6.54
N GLU A 15 0.07 -12.72 -7.30
CA GLU A 15 0.57 -12.93 -8.67
C GLU A 15 0.24 -11.74 -9.58
N VAL A 16 -0.98 -11.24 -9.52
CA VAL A 16 -1.40 -10.07 -10.29
C VAL A 16 -0.58 -8.85 -9.91
N LEU A 17 -0.40 -8.61 -8.62
CA LEU A 17 0.38 -7.47 -8.12
C LEU A 17 1.84 -7.54 -8.58
N ARG A 18 2.46 -8.71 -8.53
CA ARG A 18 3.85 -8.90 -8.96
C ARG A 18 4.06 -8.66 -10.45
N LYS A 19 3.03 -8.87 -11.25
CA LYS A 19 3.05 -8.60 -12.70
C LYS A 19 2.75 -7.15 -13.05
N GLY A 20 2.59 -6.29 -12.06
CA GLY A 20 2.25 -4.88 -12.28
C GLY A 20 0.77 -4.64 -12.54
N GLY A 21 -0.08 -5.59 -12.18
CA GLY A 21 -1.52 -5.46 -12.35
C GLY A 21 -2.19 -4.71 -11.23
N VAL A 22 -3.47 -4.39 -11.42
CA VAL A 22 -4.32 -3.73 -10.45
C VAL A 22 -5.36 -4.76 -9.96
N ILE A 23 -5.62 -4.78 -8.67
CA ILE A 23 -6.65 -5.63 -8.07
C ILE A 23 -7.78 -4.79 -7.50
N LEU A 24 -8.97 -5.40 -7.44
CA LEU A 24 -10.11 -4.89 -6.72
C LEU A 24 -10.29 -5.74 -5.48
N TYR A 25 -10.37 -5.12 -4.32
CA TYR A 25 -10.48 -5.85 -3.05
C TYR A 25 -11.49 -5.21 -2.11
N PRO A 26 -12.17 -6.01 -1.27
CA PRO A 26 -13.08 -5.48 -0.27
C PRO A 26 -12.31 -4.92 0.93
N THR A 27 -12.85 -3.83 1.50
CA THR A 27 -12.38 -3.28 2.76
C THR A 27 -13.54 -3.30 3.76
N ASP A 28 -13.31 -2.78 4.98
CA ASP A 28 -14.37 -2.72 6.01
C ASP A 28 -15.55 -1.85 5.57
N THR A 29 -15.33 -0.92 4.64
CA THR A 29 -16.33 0.07 4.26
C THR A 29 -16.75 -0.03 2.79
N ILE A 30 -15.81 0.05 1.85
CA ILE A 30 -16.07 0.04 0.40
C ILE A 30 -15.04 -0.83 -0.31
N TRP A 31 -15.28 -1.11 -1.59
CA TRP A 31 -14.29 -1.76 -2.44
C TRP A 31 -13.14 -0.80 -2.76
N GLY A 32 -11.93 -1.32 -2.82
CA GLY A 32 -10.74 -0.55 -3.13
C GLY A 32 -9.99 -1.11 -4.33
N LEU A 33 -9.22 -0.25 -4.98
CA LEU A 33 -8.27 -0.64 -6.02
C LEU A 33 -6.87 -0.65 -5.41
N GLY A 34 -6.08 -1.65 -5.73
CA GLY A 34 -4.73 -1.77 -5.21
C GLY A 34 -3.72 -2.22 -6.25
N CYS A 35 -2.48 -1.84 -6.05
CA CYS A 35 -1.36 -2.28 -6.86
C CYS A 35 -0.06 -2.29 -6.05
N ASP A 36 1.03 -2.74 -6.66
CA ASP A 36 2.35 -2.67 -6.06
C ASP A 36 2.82 -1.20 -6.05
N ALA A 37 3.02 -0.65 -4.86
CA ALA A 37 3.41 0.75 -4.66
C ALA A 37 4.82 1.07 -5.18
N SER A 38 5.64 0.08 -5.47
CA SER A 38 6.96 0.26 -6.06
C SER A 38 6.93 0.32 -7.58
N ASN A 39 5.78 0.01 -8.20
CA ASN A 39 5.62 -0.02 -9.65
C ASN A 39 4.92 1.24 -10.14
N ALA A 40 5.66 2.18 -10.72
CA ALA A 40 5.14 3.47 -11.18
C ALA A 40 4.05 3.33 -12.24
N ASP A 41 4.17 2.35 -13.14
CA ASP A 41 3.18 2.12 -14.19
C ASP A 41 1.86 1.62 -13.61
N ALA A 42 1.93 0.73 -12.62
CA ALA A 42 0.73 0.24 -11.93
C ALA A 42 0.03 1.36 -11.14
N VAL A 43 0.80 2.21 -10.47
CA VAL A 43 0.26 3.38 -9.75
C VAL A 43 -0.42 4.34 -10.72
N ALA A 44 0.22 4.64 -11.85
CA ALA A 44 -0.36 5.48 -12.90
C ALA A 44 -1.68 4.91 -13.42
N ARG A 45 -1.77 3.58 -13.54
CA ARG A 45 -2.99 2.90 -13.97
C ARG A 45 -4.14 3.12 -12.99
N ILE A 46 -3.88 3.12 -11.69
CA ILE A 46 -4.91 3.40 -10.69
C ILE A 46 -5.43 4.83 -10.84
N TYR A 47 -4.55 5.82 -11.01
CA TYR A 47 -4.98 7.20 -11.23
C TYR A 47 -5.84 7.32 -12.49
N GLU A 48 -5.46 6.64 -13.56
CA GLU A 48 -6.21 6.63 -14.81
C GLU A 48 -7.61 6.04 -14.62
N ILE A 49 -7.72 4.88 -13.96
CA ILE A 49 -9.01 4.22 -13.71
C ILE A 49 -9.92 5.08 -12.86
N LYS A 50 -9.38 5.72 -11.83
CA LYS A 50 -10.14 6.56 -10.90
C LYS A 50 -10.38 7.97 -11.45
N GLN A 51 -9.77 8.33 -12.55
CA GLN A 51 -9.78 9.69 -13.10
C GLN A 51 -9.34 10.72 -12.05
N ARG A 52 -8.33 10.33 -11.25
CA ARG A 52 -7.83 11.11 -10.14
C ARG A 52 -6.50 11.76 -10.52
N PRO A 53 -6.28 13.05 -10.18
CA PRO A 53 -4.99 13.68 -10.45
C PRO A 53 -3.85 12.96 -9.72
N ASP A 54 -2.72 12.78 -10.39
CA ASP A 54 -1.54 12.14 -9.79
C ASP A 54 -0.85 13.01 -8.73
N SER A 55 -1.31 14.26 -8.57
CA SER A 55 -0.86 15.13 -7.48
C SER A 55 -1.44 14.74 -6.11
N LYS A 56 -2.43 13.85 -6.08
CA LYS A 56 -3.02 13.36 -4.82
C LYS A 56 -2.42 12.00 -4.47
N SER A 57 -1.71 11.95 -3.34
CA SER A 57 -1.12 10.71 -2.86
C SER A 57 -2.16 9.64 -2.57
N LEU A 58 -1.77 8.38 -2.73
CA LEU A 58 -2.57 7.22 -2.36
C LEU A 58 -2.16 6.76 -0.96
N VAL A 59 -3.08 6.11 -0.26
CA VAL A 59 -2.77 5.50 1.03
C VAL A 59 -2.02 4.20 0.79
N LEU A 60 -0.90 4.03 1.47
CA LEU A 60 -0.07 2.83 1.40
C LEU A 60 -0.45 1.88 2.52
N LEU A 61 -0.53 0.59 2.20
CA LEU A 61 -0.77 -0.46 3.17
C LEU A 61 0.53 -1.18 3.48
N ALA A 62 0.76 -1.45 4.76
CA ALA A 62 1.90 -2.21 5.22
C ALA A 62 1.45 -3.31 6.17
N SER A 63 2.10 -4.48 6.09
CA SER A 63 1.77 -5.62 6.93
C SER A 63 2.25 -5.44 8.37
N ASP A 64 3.33 -4.70 8.57
CA ASP A 64 3.96 -4.50 9.88
C ASP A 64 4.91 -3.30 9.86
N LEU A 65 5.47 -2.97 11.02
CA LEU A 65 6.43 -1.87 11.17
C LEU A 65 7.73 -2.10 10.41
N ASP A 66 8.17 -3.35 10.25
CA ASP A 66 9.38 -3.65 9.49
C ASP A 66 9.22 -3.25 8.03
N MET A 67 8.05 -3.48 7.47
CA MET A 67 7.75 -3.07 6.10
C MET A 67 7.74 -1.54 5.97
N VAL A 68 7.18 -0.84 6.95
CA VAL A 68 7.21 0.63 7.00
C VAL A 68 8.67 1.11 7.10
N ALA A 69 9.46 0.51 7.99
CA ALA A 69 10.85 0.91 8.20
C ALA A 69 11.71 0.79 6.94
N ARG A 70 11.40 -0.16 6.06
CA ARG A 70 12.12 -0.33 4.79
C ARG A 70 11.78 0.74 3.76
N ASN A 71 10.66 1.44 3.91
CA ASN A 71 10.15 2.37 2.91
C ASN A 71 10.15 3.83 3.35
N VAL A 72 10.62 4.11 4.56
CA VAL A 72 10.79 5.48 5.07
C VAL A 72 12.20 5.64 5.63
N LYS A 73 12.69 6.86 5.64
CA LYS A 73 14.04 7.15 6.10
C LYS A 73 14.20 6.87 7.60
N ALA A 74 13.19 7.23 8.39
CA ALA A 74 13.20 6.99 9.84
C ALA A 74 11.76 6.92 10.35
N ILE A 75 11.53 6.10 11.38
CA ILE A 75 10.25 6.04 12.08
C ILE A 75 10.38 6.78 13.41
N PRO A 76 9.61 7.86 13.65
CA PRO A 76 9.61 8.52 14.94
C PRO A 76 9.18 7.58 16.06
N ASN A 77 9.75 7.71 17.25
CA ASN A 77 9.41 6.87 18.39
C ASN A 77 7.91 6.91 18.74
N ILE A 78 7.28 8.08 18.62
CA ILE A 78 5.85 8.19 18.88
C ILE A 78 5.01 7.33 17.92
N ALA A 79 5.44 7.18 16.68
CA ALA A 79 4.74 6.34 15.71
C ALA A 79 4.82 4.87 16.12
N ILE A 80 5.97 4.42 16.62
CA ILE A 80 6.15 3.05 17.12
C ILE A 80 5.21 2.79 18.29
N ASP A 81 5.16 3.71 19.25
CA ASP A 81 4.30 3.60 20.41
C ASP A 81 2.82 3.56 20.03
N LEU A 82 2.41 4.40 19.07
CA LEU A 82 1.02 4.42 18.60
C LEU A 82 0.63 3.10 17.94
N VAL A 83 1.49 2.52 17.14
CA VAL A 83 1.22 1.24 16.47
C VAL A 83 1.10 0.11 17.50
N GLU A 84 1.99 0.08 18.50
CA GLU A 84 2.00 -0.99 19.52
C GLU A 84 0.75 -1.00 20.38
N VAL A 85 0.17 0.18 20.69
CA VAL A 85 -1.00 0.26 21.55
C VAL A 85 -2.32 0.28 20.79
N ASN A 86 -2.30 0.47 19.50
CA ASN A 86 -3.51 0.58 18.69
C ASN A 86 -3.93 -0.76 18.11
N ASP A 87 -5.20 -1.12 18.29
CA ASP A 87 -5.78 -2.36 17.76
C ASP A 87 -6.77 -2.12 16.60
N LYS A 88 -6.87 -0.89 16.14
CA LYS A 88 -7.79 -0.49 15.05
C LYS A 88 -7.03 -0.02 13.84
N PRO A 89 -7.65 -0.01 12.64
CA PRO A 89 -7.02 0.56 11.46
C PRO A 89 -6.58 1.99 11.72
N MET A 90 -5.36 2.31 11.32
CA MET A 90 -4.76 3.63 11.58
C MET A 90 -3.90 4.05 10.41
N THR A 91 -4.00 5.32 10.02
CA THR A 91 -3.12 5.92 9.01
C THR A 91 -2.15 6.87 9.71
N ILE A 92 -0.87 6.72 9.41
CA ILE A 92 0.18 7.59 9.92
C ILE A 92 0.88 8.25 8.74
N ILE A 93 1.11 9.56 8.83
CA ILE A 93 1.86 10.31 7.83
C ILE A 93 3.33 10.36 8.28
N TYR A 94 4.20 9.77 7.48
CA TYR A 94 5.64 9.75 7.73
C TYR A 94 6.34 10.74 6.83
N PRO A 95 7.32 11.50 7.33
CA PRO A 95 8.20 12.28 6.47
C PRO A 95 9.20 11.37 5.76
N ASP A 96 9.77 11.84 4.67
CA ASP A 96 10.91 11.22 3.99
C ASP A 96 10.67 9.76 3.55
N ALA A 97 9.59 9.51 2.80
CA ALA A 97 9.39 8.23 2.12
C ALA A 97 10.50 7.98 1.10
N LEU A 98 10.91 6.72 0.97
CA LEU A 98 11.98 6.33 0.06
C LEU A 98 11.44 6.11 -1.37
N CYS A 99 11.72 7.05 -2.26
CA CYS A 99 11.29 7.02 -3.66
C CYS A 99 12.51 6.99 -4.58
N ASP A 100 13.36 5.99 -4.41
CA ASP A 100 14.68 5.90 -5.07
C ASP A 100 14.70 4.92 -6.25
N GLY A 101 13.55 4.46 -6.70
CA GLY A 101 13.45 3.47 -7.78
C GLY A 101 13.52 2.02 -7.31
N TYR A 102 13.87 1.78 -6.06
CA TYR A 102 13.95 0.43 -5.46
C TYR A 102 12.85 0.18 -4.44
N HIS A 103 12.30 1.23 -3.86
CA HIS A 103 11.25 1.17 -2.84
C HIS A 103 9.93 1.68 -3.43
N LEU A 104 9.52 2.87 -3.03
CA LEU A 104 8.24 3.43 -3.47
C LEU A 104 8.39 4.19 -4.80
N ALA A 105 7.37 4.13 -5.62
CA ALA A 105 7.28 4.95 -6.83
C ALA A 105 7.03 6.41 -6.44
N GLU A 106 7.66 7.35 -7.15
CA GLU A 106 7.50 8.79 -6.87
C GLU A 106 6.04 9.24 -6.97
N ASN A 107 5.32 8.74 -7.96
CA ASN A 107 3.94 9.14 -8.20
C ASN A 107 2.95 8.62 -7.15
N VAL A 108 3.35 7.75 -6.23
CA VAL A 108 2.48 7.27 -5.15
C VAL A 108 2.52 8.19 -3.94
N VAL A 109 3.59 8.95 -3.77
CA VAL A 109 3.80 9.85 -2.63
C VAL A 109 3.98 11.30 -3.04
N ALA A 110 3.38 11.66 -4.10
CA ALA A 110 3.47 13.02 -4.67
C ALA A 110 3.07 14.13 -3.68
#